data_04f35b3b018b9a4387505a7915b44fc9
#
_entry.id   04f35b3b018b9a4387505a7915b44fc9
#
_cell.length_a   1.000
_cell.length_b   1.000
_cell.length_c   1.000
_cell.angle_alpha   90.00
_cell.angle_beta   90.00
_cell.angle_gamma   90.00
#
_symmetry.space_group_name_H-M   'P 1'
#
loop_
_entity.id
_entity.type
_entity.pdbx_description
1 polymer ?
#
loop_
_entity_poly.entity_id
_entity_poly.type
_entity_poly.pdbx_seq_one_letter_code
_entity_poly.pdbx_strand_id
1 'polypeptide(L)'
;MKRAKSSFSPTRAVFCAALLLAPGAALLSAQQPPQLPPPGEALAPNQLDDLVAPIALYPDPLVSQILVASTYPLELVQASQWLQRNPGLTGAALTQAAQQQNWDPSIQALVVFPDLVKRLNQDITWTTNLGNAFLSQQGDVMDAVQRMRLKAQQAGKLSSTSQQTVSTTNDSGQPVVVIQPANSQMMYLPYYDPALIWGPSLYYPYASWYYPNGYFGFGVGIPMGLYFGGGWGGWGGWGWGFGWGGHSIFVNNSFIHRYNFNSRGSASLSGRSAWAHDASHRDGVPYSNAALANRYRGNVRQNLQTRGSAGQTQARGAAQSGGERMGNRQIAPSARVQNRSAFGGVREGKAARTYSDHGYSRLGAARSGGGGASRGGGGGMRGGGGGMRGGGGGGHR
;
A
#
# COMPACT_ATOMS: atom_id res chain seq x y z
N MET A 1 -89.63 64.33 -24.39
CA MET A 1 -90.92 63.67 -24.02
C MET A 1 -90.74 62.17 -24.10
N LYS A 2 -91.29 61.51 -23.11
CA LYS A 2 -91.46 60.05 -22.94
C LYS A 2 -90.24 59.21 -22.53
N ARG A 3 -90.24 58.94 -21.30
CA ARG A 3 -89.91 57.84 -20.44
C ARG A 3 -90.20 56.46 -21.05
N ALA A 4 -89.38 55.54 -20.88
CA ALA A 4 -89.80 54.16 -20.64
C ALA A 4 -88.81 53.49 -19.73
N LYS A 5 -89.37 52.88 -18.76
CA LYS A 5 -88.81 52.17 -17.58
C LYS A 5 -88.27 50.79 -17.92
N SER A 6 -87.23 50.42 -17.23
CA SER A 6 -87.03 49.30 -16.35
C SER A 6 -87.19 47.90 -16.92
N SER A 7 -86.21 47.06 -16.66
CA SER A 7 -86.47 45.98 -15.72
C SER A 7 -85.14 45.32 -15.29
N PHE A 8 -84.96 45.30 -14.05
CA PHE A 8 -83.94 44.54 -13.32
C PHE A 8 -84.20 43.04 -13.48
N SER A 9 -83.20 42.31 -13.74
CA SER A 9 -83.17 40.92 -13.34
C SER A 9 -81.75 40.53 -12.92
N PRO A 10 -81.54 40.10 -11.71
CA PRO A 10 -80.23 39.72 -11.19
C PRO A 10 -80.06 38.22 -11.36
N THR A 11 -79.00 37.83 -11.91
CA THR A 11 -78.27 36.57 -11.59
C THR A 11 -77.22 36.26 -12.65
N ARG A 12 -76.10 36.85 -12.54
CA ARG A 12 -74.90 36.31 -13.14
C ARG A 12 -73.86 36.09 -12.08
N ALA A 13 -73.74 34.86 -11.76
CA ALA A 13 -72.69 34.34 -10.90
C ALA A 13 -71.31 34.79 -11.39
N VAL A 14 -70.65 35.52 -10.60
CA VAL A 14 -69.19 35.84 -10.78
C VAL A 14 -68.45 34.58 -10.57
N PHE A 15 -68.04 33.92 -11.65
CA PHE A 15 -66.96 32.93 -11.58
C PHE A 15 -65.66 33.73 -11.40
N CYS A 16 -65.25 33.93 -10.16
CA CYS A 16 -63.85 34.23 -9.84
C CYS A 16 -63.02 33.02 -10.20
N ALA A 17 -62.38 33.05 -11.36
CA ALA A 17 -61.27 32.17 -11.67
C ALA A 17 -60.13 32.56 -10.73
N ALA A 18 -60.03 31.84 -9.61
CA ALA A 18 -58.85 31.82 -8.78
C ALA A 18 -57.74 31.11 -9.58
N LEU A 19 -56.89 31.89 -10.23
CA LEU A 19 -55.60 31.41 -10.72
C LEU A 19 -54.78 31.01 -9.48
N LEU A 20 -54.82 29.72 -9.15
CA LEU A 20 -53.88 29.12 -8.25
C LEU A 20 -52.49 29.17 -8.90
N LEU A 21 -51.71 30.20 -8.58
CA LEU A 21 -50.27 30.19 -8.73
C LEU A 21 -49.74 29.05 -7.83
N ALA A 22 -49.66 27.87 -8.39
CA ALA A 22 -48.84 26.82 -7.79
C ALA A 22 -47.40 27.34 -7.79
N PRO A 23 -46.74 27.49 -6.65
CA PRO A 23 -45.31 27.71 -6.65
C PRO A 23 -44.72 26.47 -7.32
N GLY A 24 -44.12 26.65 -8.49
CA GLY A 24 -43.30 25.64 -9.13
C GLY A 24 -42.22 25.26 -8.11
N ALA A 25 -42.43 24.17 -7.41
CA ALA A 25 -41.37 23.48 -6.71
C ALA A 25 -40.40 23.05 -7.81
N ALA A 26 -39.42 23.91 -8.10
CA ALA A 26 -38.22 23.50 -8.76
C ALA A 26 -37.68 22.38 -7.88
N LEU A 27 -37.89 21.16 -8.31
CA LEU A 27 -37.15 20.01 -7.80
C LEU A 27 -35.69 20.32 -8.09
N LEU A 28 -35.04 20.99 -7.13
CA LEU A 28 -33.58 20.93 -7.00
C LEU A 28 -33.29 19.44 -6.86
N SER A 29 -33.00 18.79 -7.99
CA SER A 29 -32.35 17.52 -8.01
C SER A 29 -31.05 17.76 -7.26
N ALA A 30 -31.06 17.51 -5.96
CA ALA A 30 -29.83 17.42 -5.19
C ALA A 30 -29.04 16.34 -5.88
N GLN A 31 -28.03 16.74 -6.66
CA GLN A 31 -27.06 15.83 -7.21
C GLN A 31 -26.47 15.09 -6.02
N GLN A 32 -26.83 13.83 -5.86
CA GLN A 32 -26.21 12.98 -4.87
C GLN A 32 -24.70 13.07 -5.10
N PRO A 33 -23.92 13.30 -4.04
CA PRO A 33 -22.48 13.25 -4.18
C PRO A 33 -22.11 11.94 -4.86
N PRO A 34 -21.14 11.96 -5.79
CA PRO A 34 -20.71 10.77 -6.51
C PRO A 34 -20.42 9.65 -5.51
N GLN A 35 -21.20 8.58 -5.57
CA GLN A 35 -21.00 7.44 -4.69
C GLN A 35 -19.81 6.63 -5.23
N LEU A 36 -18.90 6.25 -4.34
CA LEU A 36 -17.88 5.27 -4.67
C LEU A 36 -18.59 4.00 -5.14
N PRO A 37 -18.10 3.37 -6.23
CA PRO A 37 -18.69 2.13 -6.71
C PRO A 37 -18.61 1.07 -5.61
N PRO A 38 -19.54 0.10 -5.59
CA PRO A 38 -19.49 -1.02 -4.68
C PRO A 38 -18.13 -1.70 -4.74
N PRO A 39 -17.60 -2.23 -3.63
CA PRO A 39 -16.34 -2.95 -3.63
C PRO A 39 -16.33 -4.06 -4.69
N GLY A 40 -15.38 -3.97 -5.63
CA GLY A 40 -15.20 -4.98 -6.66
C GLY A 40 -15.76 -4.65 -8.04
N GLU A 41 -16.48 -3.55 -8.19
CA GLU A 41 -16.84 -3.01 -9.49
C GLU A 41 -15.65 -2.26 -10.12
N ALA A 42 -15.57 -2.31 -11.45
CA ALA A 42 -14.55 -1.58 -12.19
C ALA A 42 -14.78 -0.07 -12.02
N LEU A 43 -13.72 0.67 -11.70
CA LEU A 43 -13.77 2.12 -11.62
C LEU A 43 -13.95 2.72 -13.03
N ALA A 44 -14.82 3.71 -13.14
CA ALA A 44 -14.97 4.48 -14.37
C ALA A 44 -13.70 5.32 -14.66
N PRO A 45 -13.44 5.71 -15.92
CA PRO A 45 -12.25 6.46 -16.29
C PRO A 45 -12.01 7.73 -15.48
N ASN A 46 -13.06 8.49 -15.16
CA ASN A 46 -12.98 9.69 -14.35
C ASN A 46 -12.68 9.40 -12.86
N GLN A 47 -13.14 8.28 -12.33
CA GLN A 47 -12.78 7.82 -10.99
C GLN A 47 -11.30 7.39 -10.91
N LEU A 48 -10.80 6.75 -11.98
CA LEU A 48 -9.39 6.42 -12.10
C LEU A 48 -8.52 7.68 -12.25
N ASP A 49 -8.99 8.69 -13.01
CA ASP A 49 -8.32 9.97 -13.13
C ASP A 49 -8.11 10.61 -11.74
N ASP A 50 -9.19 10.68 -10.93
CA ASP A 50 -9.11 11.21 -9.56
C ASP A 50 -8.19 10.36 -8.68
N LEU A 51 -8.26 9.03 -8.82
CA LEU A 51 -7.45 8.10 -8.01
C LEU A 51 -5.96 8.24 -8.29
N VAL A 52 -5.55 8.42 -9.55
CA VAL A 52 -4.12 8.53 -9.91
C VAL A 52 -3.57 9.96 -9.79
N ALA A 53 -4.44 10.98 -9.69
CA ALA A 53 -4.03 12.38 -9.66
C ALA A 53 -2.91 12.69 -8.65
N PRO A 54 -2.91 12.14 -7.41
CA PRO A 54 -1.85 12.41 -6.44
C PRO A 54 -0.44 11.97 -6.86
N ILE A 55 -0.33 11.03 -7.81
CA ILE A 55 0.95 10.47 -8.26
C ILE A 55 1.23 10.67 -9.75
N ALA A 56 0.27 11.13 -10.54
CA ALA A 56 0.37 11.18 -12.00
C ALA A 56 1.58 11.97 -12.52
N LEU A 57 2.02 13.00 -11.78
CA LEU A 57 3.16 13.86 -12.17
C LEU A 57 4.49 13.42 -11.55
N TYR A 58 4.54 12.28 -10.89
CA TYR A 58 5.83 11.70 -10.48
C TYR A 58 6.57 11.15 -11.70
N PRO A 59 7.92 11.07 -11.65
CA PRO A 59 8.70 10.43 -12.70
C PRO A 59 8.32 8.97 -12.91
N ASP A 60 8.37 8.50 -14.17
CA ASP A 60 7.96 7.16 -14.58
C ASP A 60 8.55 6.02 -13.73
N PRO A 61 9.87 6.04 -13.40
CA PRO A 61 10.45 5.00 -12.55
C PRO A 61 9.75 4.89 -11.20
N LEU A 62 9.27 6.02 -10.67
CA LEU A 62 8.65 6.08 -9.37
C LEU A 62 7.17 5.70 -9.41
N VAL A 63 6.42 6.21 -10.43
CA VAL A 63 5.00 5.85 -10.59
C VAL A 63 4.84 4.36 -10.80
N SER A 64 5.67 3.75 -11.66
CA SER A 64 5.62 2.29 -11.89
C SER A 64 5.88 1.49 -10.61
N GLN A 65 6.84 1.92 -9.79
CA GLN A 65 7.11 1.29 -8.50
C GLN A 65 6.01 1.52 -7.48
N ILE A 66 5.43 2.74 -7.41
CA ILE A 66 4.30 3.04 -6.50
C ILE A 66 3.09 2.16 -6.84
N LEU A 67 2.76 1.99 -8.12
CA LEU A 67 1.66 1.13 -8.54
C LEU A 67 1.87 -0.32 -8.10
N VAL A 68 3.08 -0.85 -8.25
CA VAL A 68 3.44 -2.18 -7.76
C VAL A 68 3.36 -2.23 -6.24
N ALA A 69 4.02 -1.31 -5.53
CA ALA A 69 4.09 -1.28 -4.08
C ALA A 69 2.71 -1.14 -3.42
N SER A 70 1.78 -0.39 -4.05
CA SER A 70 0.41 -0.22 -3.54
C SER A 70 -0.40 -1.52 -3.52
N THR A 71 0.03 -2.55 -4.25
CA THR A 71 -0.59 -3.88 -4.19
C THR A 71 -0.24 -4.65 -2.92
N TYR A 72 0.70 -4.14 -2.10
CA TYR A 72 1.20 -4.72 -0.85
C TYR A 72 1.02 -3.75 0.34
N PRO A 73 -0.23 -3.34 0.65
CA PRO A 73 -0.47 -2.24 1.60
C PRO A 73 0.01 -2.54 3.01
N LEU A 74 -0.02 -3.80 3.47
CA LEU A 74 0.48 -4.14 4.80
C LEU A 74 2.01 -3.99 4.89
N GLU A 75 2.75 -4.38 3.86
CA GLU A 75 4.20 -4.18 3.82
C GLU A 75 4.58 -2.69 3.78
N LEU A 76 3.77 -1.83 3.11
CA LEU A 76 3.95 -0.38 3.17
C LEU A 76 3.80 0.16 4.59
N VAL A 77 2.80 -0.30 5.35
CA VAL A 77 2.63 0.05 6.76
C VAL A 77 3.84 -0.40 7.57
N GLN A 78 4.28 -1.65 7.38
CA GLN A 78 5.45 -2.22 8.04
C GLN A 78 6.72 -1.42 7.73
N ALA A 79 6.93 -1.07 6.46
CA ALA A 79 8.08 -0.26 6.02
C ALA A 79 8.06 1.14 6.65
N SER A 80 6.90 1.79 6.70
CA SER A 80 6.74 3.08 7.36
C SER A 80 7.08 3.02 8.85
N GLN A 81 6.56 2.02 9.57
CA GLN A 81 6.86 1.81 10.97
C GLN A 81 8.33 1.45 11.22
N TRP A 82 8.91 0.67 10.31
CA TRP A 82 10.32 0.30 10.39
C TRP A 82 11.24 1.51 10.20
N LEU A 83 10.95 2.38 9.23
CA LEU A 83 11.67 3.64 9.03
C LEU A 83 11.59 4.54 10.28
N GLN A 84 10.43 4.63 10.92
CA GLN A 84 10.26 5.41 12.16
C GLN A 84 11.09 4.86 13.33
N ARG A 85 11.28 3.54 13.40
CA ARG A 85 12.11 2.89 14.44
C ARG A 85 13.60 2.95 14.14
N ASN A 86 13.99 3.30 12.91
CA ASN A 86 15.37 3.31 12.45
C ASN A 86 15.77 4.68 11.84
N PRO A 87 15.54 5.82 12.55
CA PRO A 87 15.71 7.16 11.97
C PRO A 87 17.18 7.49 11.63
N GLY A 88 18.13 6.75 12.20
CA GLY A 88 19.56 6.94 11.93
C GLY A 88 20.09 6.19 10.72
N LEU A 89 19.28 5.31 10.10
CA LEU A 89 19.70 4.59 8.90
C LEU A 89 19.56 5.47 7.66
N THR A 90 20.66 5.67 6.94
CA THR A 90 20.72 6.44 5.71
C THR A 90 21.63 5.77 4.69
N GLY A 91 21.54 6.18 3.42
CA GLY A 91 22.42 5.69 2.36
C GLY A 91 22.43 4.17 2.22
N ALA A 92 23.61 3.62 1.96
CA ALA A 92 23.81 2.17 1.76
C ALA A 92 23.39 1.34 2.96
N ALA A 93 23.58 1.83 4.20
CA ALA A 93 23.16 1.13 5.41
C ALA A 93 21.63 0.94 5.45
N LEU A 94 20.85 1.95 5.04
CA LEU A 94 19.39 1.85 4.93
C LEU A 94 18.99 0.76 3.93
N THR A 95 19.60 0.78 2.73
CA THR A 95 19.31 -0.20 1.67
C THR A 95 19.65 -1.62 2.12
N GLN A 96 20.84 -1.83 2.71
CA GLN A 96 21.26 -3.14 3.22
C GLN A 96 20.35 -3.67 4.34
N ALA A 97 19.92 -2.79 5.25
CA ALA A 97 19.00 -3.19 6.33
C ALA A 97 17.60 -3.52 5.80
N ALA A 98 17.13 -2.82 4.74
CA ALA A 98 15.87 -3.10 4.08
C ALA A 98 15.86 -4.44 3.33
N GLN A 99 16.99 -4.86 2.76
CA GLN A 99 17.16 -6.16 2.11
C GLN A 99 16.95 -7.35 3.07
N GLN A 100 17.13 -7.14 4.37
CA GLN A 100 16.90 -8.16 5.40
C GLN A 100 15.43 -8.30 5.77
N GLN A 101 14.58 -7.38 5.35
CA GLN A 101 13.14 -7.46 5.58
C GLN A 101 12.51 -8.43 4.57
N ASN A 102 11.47 -9.14 5.00
CA ASN A 102 10.77 -10.08 4.12
C ASN A 102 9.65 -9.36 3.32
N TRP A 103 10.00 -8.25 2.68
CA TRP A 103 9.08 -7.45 1.83
C TRP A 103 9.29 -7.74 0.36
N ASP A 104 8.29 -7.39 -0.44
CA ASP A 104 8.43 -7.34 -1.89
C ASP A 104 9.58 -6.41 -2.30
N PRO A 105 10.34 -6.73 -3.35
CA PRO A 105 11.43 -5.86 -3.83
C PRO A 105 11.01 -4.41 -4.07
N SER A 106 9.76 -4.17 -4.49
CA SER A 106 9.25 -2.80 -4.70
C SER A 106 9.19 -2.01 -3.40
N ILE A 107 8.86 -2.66 -2.28
CA ILE A 107 8.84 -2.04 -0.95
C ILE A 107 10.27 -1.86 -0.43
N GLN A 108 11.11 -2.90 -0.54
CA GLN A 108 12.52 -2.82 -0.10
C GLN A 108 13.27 -1.67 -0.79
N ALA A 109 13.05 -1.46 -2.09
CA ALA A 109 13.66 -0.37 -2.81
C ALA A 109 12.99 1.00 -2.55
N LEU A 110 11.71 1.01 -2.14
CA LEU A 110 10.96 2.25 -1.90
C LEU A 110 11.41 2.97 -0.63
N VAL A 111 12.05 2.28 0.33
CA VAL A 111 12.51 2.88 1.60
C VAL A 111 13.56 3.97 1.41
N VAL A 112 14.22 4.04 0.25
CA VAL A 112 15.15 5.14 -0.08
C VAL A 112 14.43 6.48 -0.25
N PHE A 113 13.08 6.43 -0.30
CA PHE A 113 12.19 7.58 -0.37
C PHE A 113 11.27 7.63 0.87
N PRO A 114 11.81 7.89 2.07
CA PRO A 114 11.04 7.79 3.33
C PRO A 114 9.81 8.71 3.36
N ASP A 115 9.91 9.91 2.77
CA ASP A 115 8.78 10.84 2.67
C ASP A 115 7.66 10.27 1.78
N LEU A 116 8.00 9.54 0.73
CA LEU A 116 7.02 8.88 -0.12
C LEU A 116 6.35 7.71 0.61
N VAL A 117 7.14 6.85 1.29
CA VAL A 117 6.59 5.76 2.12
C VAL A 117 5.66 6.32 3.19
N LYS A 118 6.05 7.43 3.84
CA LYS A 118 5.19 8.13 4.82
C LYS A 118 3.88 8.59 4.19
N ARG A 119 3.90 9.23 3.00
CA ARG A 119 2.69 9.67 2.28
C ARG A 119 1.76 8.51 1.95
N LEU A 120 2.29 7.42 1.37
CA LEU A 120 1.52 6.23 1.03
C LEU A 120 0.87 5.60 2.27
N ASN A 121 1.57 5.63 3.43
CA ASN A 121 1.04 5.15 4.69
C ASN A 121 0.04 6.12 5.35
N GLN A 122 0.17 7.45 5.15
CA GLN A 122 -0.75 8.45 5.70
C GLN A 122 -2.19 8.24 5.24
N ASP A 123 -2.36 7.84 3.97
CA ASP A 123 -3.67 7.43 3.44
C ASP A 123 -3.59 6.01 2.89
N ILE A 124 -3.51 5.07 3.81
CA ILE A 124 -3.41 3.64 3.45
C ILE A 124 -4.68 3.14 2.76
N THR A 125 -5.82 3.78 2.99
CA THR A 125 -7.08 3.46 2.31
C THR A 125 -6.98 3.82 0.83
N TRP A 126 -6.54 5.05 0.52
CA TRP A 126 -6.30 5.48 -0.85
C TRP A 126 -5.25 4.59 -1.52
N THR A 127 -4.12 4.31 -0.85
CA THR A 127 -3.05 3.44 -1.36
C THR A 127 -3.56 2.03 -1.66
N THR A 128 -4.39 1.46 -0.78
CA THR A 128 -5.00 0.14 -0.99
C THR A 128 -5.95 0.15 -2.19
N ASN A 129 -6.74 1.21 -2.35
CA ASN A 129 -7.65 1.37 -3.48
C ASN A 129 -6.89 1.50 -4.79
N LEU A 130 -5.78 2.25 -4.81
CA LEU A 130 -4.89 2.34 -5.96
C LEU A 130 -4.33 0.97 -6.36
N GLY A 131 -3.82 0.19 -5.38
CA GLY A 131 -3.33 -1.16 -5.61
C GLY A 131 -4.41 -2.13 -6.10
N ASN A 132 -5.63 -2.03 -5.57
CA ASN A 132 -6.77 -2.83 -6.01
C ASN A 132 -7.20 -2.47 -7.44
N ALA A 133 -7.28 -1.18 -7.77
CA ALA A 133 -7.56 -0.71 -9.12
C ALA A 133 -6.49 -1.21 -10.10
N PHE A 134 -5.21 -1.10 -9.73
CA PHE A 134 -4.10 -1.56 -10.55
C PHE A 134 -4.13 -3.08 -10.79
N LEU A 135 -4.50 -3.88 -9.80
CA LEU A 135 -4.67 -5.34 -9.96
C LEU A 135 -5.86 -5.73 -10.82
N SER A 136 -6.93 -4.95 -10.83
CA SER A 136 -8.15 -5.24 -11.59
C SER A 136 -8.17 -4.65 -12.99
N GLN A 137 -7.58 -3.46 -13.17
CA GLN A 137 -7.71 -2.60 -14.34
C GLN A 137 -6.37 -1.95 -14.70
N GLN A 138 -5.30 -2.77 -14.81
CA GLN A 138 -3.93 -2.25 -15.01
C GLN A 138 -3.83 -1.29 -16.19
N GLY A 139 -4.41 -1.64 -17.35
CA GLY A 139 -4.41 -0.81 -18.54
C GLY A 139 -5.11 0.52 -18.29
N ASP A 140 -6.32 0.48 -17.73
CA ASP A 140 -7.13 1.68 -17.50
C ASP A 140 -6.47 2.64 -16.48
N VAL A 141 -5.77 2.10 -15.47
CA VAL A 141 -4.98 2.89 -14.51
C VAL A 141 -3.81 3.59 -15.22
N MET A 142 -3.10 2.88 -16.11
CA MET A 142 -2.01 3.47 -16.87
C MET A 142 -2.51 4.54 -17.84
N ASP A 143 -3.64 4.31 -18.51
CA ASP A 143 -4.30 5.29 -19.35
C ASP A 143 -4.76 6.52 -18.56
N ALA A 144 -5.26 6.33 -17.33
CA ALA A 144 -5.61 7.44 -16.45
C ALA A 144 -4.39 8.32 -16.13
N VAL A 145 -3.23 7.71 -15.82
CA VAL A 145 -1.98 8.47 -15.63
C VAL A 145 -1.66 9.31 -16.86
N GLN A 146 -1.78 8.73 -18.08
CA GLN A 146 -1.51 9.45 -19.32
C GLN A 146 -2.51 10.57 -19.57
N ARG A 147 -3.82 10.35 -19.35
CA ARG A 147 -4.84 11.39 -19.45
C ARG A 147 -4.57 12.56 -18.51
N MET A 148 -4.19 12.29 -17.27
CA MET A 148 -3.90 13.34 -16.29
C MET A 148 -2.63 14.13 -16.64
N ARG A 149 -1.60 13.46 -17.14
CA ARG A 149 -0.38 14.13 -17.65
C ARG A 149 -0.68 15.03 -18.84
N LEU A 150 -1.44 14.54 -19.81
CA LEU A 150 -1.83 15.31 -21.00
C LEU A 150 -2.65 16.54 -20.60
N LYS A 151 -3.62 16.40 -19.70
CA LYS A 151 -4.40 17.52 -19.17
C LYS A 151 -3.50 18.55 -18.48
N ALA A 152 -2.55 18.10 -17.65
CA ALA A 152 -1.61 18.99 -16.96
C ALA A 152 -0.67 19.72 -17.96
N GLN A 153 -0.20 19.04 -19.00
CA GLN A 153 0.64 19.62 -20.05
C GLN A 153 -0.15 20.68 -20.85
N GLN A 154 -1.39 20.36 -21.26
CA GLN A 154 -2.27 21.29 -21.98
C GLN A 154 -2.62 22.52 -21.14
N ALA A 155 -2.76 22.37 -19.83
CA ALA A 155 -2.98 23.49 -18.90
C ALA A 155 -1.70 24.27 -18.56
N GLY A 156 -0.53 23.93 -19.15
CA GLY A 156 0.75 24.57 -18.87
C GLY A 156 1.29 24.29 -17.45
N LYS A 157 0.77 23.25 -16.78
CA LYS A 157 1.16 22.87 -15.42
C LYS A 157 2.21 21.76 -15.38
N LEU A 158 2.50 21.12 -16.51
CA LEU A 158 3.53 20.10 -16.65
C LEU A 158 4.53 20.48 -17.73
N SER A 159 5.75 20.73 -17.34
CA SER A 159 6.87 21.10 -18.22
C SER A 159 8.20 20.55 -17.70
N SER A 160 9.20 20.55 -18.55
CA SER A 160 10.58 20.24 -18.13
C SER A 160 11.14 21.33 -17.22
N THR A 161 11.90 20.91 -16.23
CA THR A 161 12.61 21.78 -15.26
C THR A 161 14.01 21.26 -15.03
N SER A 162 14.78 21.89 -14.14
CA SER A 162 16.07 21.35 -13.72
C SER A 162 15.96 20.03 -12.92
N GLN A 163 14.79 19.65 -12.47
CA GLN A 163 14.52 18.44 -11.69
C GLN A 163 13.95 17.29 -12.53
N GLN A 164 13.19 17.61 -13.57
CA GLN A 164 12.55 16.62 -14.43
C GLN A 164 12.59 16.98 -15.91
N THR A 165 12.65 15.99 -16.77
CA THR A 165 12.44 16.13 -18.22
C THR A 165 11.07 15.58 -18.56
N VAL A 166 10.27 16.39 -19.24
CA VAL A 166 8.95 16.00 -19.79
C VAL A 166 9.07 15.94 -21.30
N SER A 167 8.74 14.77 -21.86
CA SER A 167 8.77 14.57 -23.31
C SER A 167 7.53 13.78 -23.75
N THR A 168 7.12 14.00 -24.99
CA THR A 168 6.10 13.15 -25.63
C THR A 168 6.82 12.22 -26.59
N THR A 169 6.62 10.92 -26.40
CA THR A 169 7.20 9.87 -27.23
C THR A 169 6.10 9.02 -27.83
N ASN A 170 6.44 8.20 -28.82
CA ASN A 170 5.51 7.21 -29.35
C ASN A 170 5.90 5.83 -28.79
N ASP A 171 4.95 5.17 -28.11
CA ASP A 171 5.11 3.80 -27.65
C ASP A 171 4.00 2.95 -28.28
N SER A 172 4.42 2.02 -29.16
CA SER A 172 3.50 1.10 -29.84
C SER A 172 2.37 1.81 -30.64
N GLY A 173 2.69 2.96 -31.23
CA GLY A 173 1.75 3.75 -32.04
C GLY A 173 0.90 4.76 -31.25
N GLN A 174 1.07 4.82 -29.93
CA GLN A 174 0.35 5.77 -29.05
C GLN A 174 1.29 6.87 -28.55
N PRO A 175 0.88 8.15 -28.65
CA PRO A 175 1.64 9.23 -28.04
C PRO A 175 1.52 9.16 -26.52
N VAL A 176 2.65 9.13 -25.82
CA VAL A 176 2.71 9.05 -24.36
C VAL A 176 3.55 10.17 -23.78
N VAL A 177 3.11 10.77 -22.71
CA VAL A 177 3.84 11.78 -21.95
C VAL A 177 4.72 11.06 -20.95
N VAL A 178 6.03 11.19 -21.11
CA VAL A 178 7.06 10.56 -20.28
C VAL A 178 7.69 11.60 -19.37
N ILE A 179 7.78 11.30 -18.09
CA ILE A 179 8.45 12.12 -17.09
C ILE A 179 9.66 11.33 -16.58
N GLN A 180 10.85 11.89 -16.77
CA GLN A 180 12.11 11.32 -16.29
C GLN A 180 12.81 12.30 -15.36
N PRO A 181 13.60 11.84 -14.37
CA PRO A 181 14.51 12.73 -13.66
C PRO A 181 15.47 13.40 -14.64
N ALA A 182 15.67 14.72 -14.52
CA ALA A 182 16.58 15.47 -15.40
C ALA A 182 18.06 15.09 -15.18
N ASN A 183 18.38 14.63 -13.96
CA ASN A 183 19.70 14.16 -13.59
C ASN A 183 19.66 12.63 -13.36
N SER A 184 20.55 11.90 -14.03
CA SER A 184 20.65 10.44 -13.90
C SER A 184 21.03 9.96 -12.50
N GLN A 185 21.63 10.83 -11.67
CA GLN A 185 22.12 10.50 -10.32
C GLN A 185 21.18 10.96 -9.20
N MET A 186 20.15 11.75 -9.51
CA MET A 186 19.29 12.39 -8.52
C MET A 186 17.83 12.06 -8.78
N MET A 187 17.07 11.84 -7.69
CA MET A 187 15.62 11.84 -7.72
C MET A 187 15.08 13.02 -6.94
N TYR A 188 14.14 13.74 -7.53
CA TYR A 188 13.38 14.78 -6.88
C TYR A 188 11.93 14.36 -6.78
N LEU A 189 11.39 14.31 -5.57
CA LEU A 189 9.97 14.00 -5.37
C LEU A 189 9.15 15.26 -5.68
N PRO A 190 8.18 15.22 -6.59
CA PRO A 190 7.29 16.34 -6.79
C PRO A 190 6.33 16.51 -5.62
N TYR A 191 6.02 17.77 -5.33
CA TYR A 191 5.03 18.20 -4.33
C TYR A 191 4.03 19.09 -5.04
N TYR A 192 2.79 18.66 -5.15
CA TYR A 192 1.73 19.42 -5.78
C TYR A 192 0.37 19.05 -5.17
N ASP A 193 -0.54 20.02 -5.19
CA ASP A 193 -1.94 19.79 -4.86
C ASP A 193 -2.69 19.43 -6.15
N PRO A 194 -3.24 18.22 -6.27
CA PRO A 194 -4.01 17.83 -7.45
C PRO A 194 -5.17 18.80 -7.75
N ALA A 195 -5.81 19.35 -6.72
CA ALA A 195 -6.93 20.26 -6.90
C ALA A 195 -6.53 21.58 -7.57
N LEU A 196 -5.29 22.02 -7.43
CA LEU A 196 -4.76 23.22 -8.10
C LEU A 196 -4.37 22.97 -9.57
N ILE A 197 -4.20 21.73 -9.96
CA ILE A 197 -3.80 21.34 -11.31
C ILE A 197 -5.04 20.97 -12.15
N TRP A 198 -5.94 20.17 -11.58
CA TRP A 198 -7.10 19.60 -12.30
C TRP A 198 -8.45 20.02 -11.72
N GLY A 199 -8.47 20.80 -10.63
CA GLY A 199 -9.69 21.12 -9.88
C GLY A 199 -9.99 20.09 -8.78
N PRO A 200 -11.05 20.29 -7.99
CA PRO A 200 -11.46 19.36 -6.96
C PRO A 200 -11.82 17.99 -7.56
N SER A 201 -11.55 16.92 -6.81
CA SER A 201 -12.00 15.59 -7.21
C SER A 201 -13.52 15.53 -7.29
N LEU A 202 -14.06 14.94 -8.34
CA LEU A 202 -15.50 14.88 -8.57
C LEU A 202 -16.08 13.52 -8.23
N TYR A 203 -15.30 12.46 -8.33
CA TYR A 203 -15.79 11.08 -8.27
C TYR A 203 -15.07 10.23 -7.26
N TYR A 204 -13.79 10.48 -7.02
CA TYR A 204 -12.99 9.72 -6.08
C TYR A 204 -12.12 10.70 -5.28
N PRO A 205 -12.19 10.72 -3.94
CA PRO A 205 -11.41 11.67 -3.14
C PRO A 205 -9.92 11.54 -3.44
N TYR A 206 -9.24 12.67 -3.57
CA TYR A 206 -7.78 12.68 -3.59
C TYR A 206 -7.23 12.13 -2.28
N ALA A 207 -6.01 11.60 -2.32
CA ALA A 207 -5.33 11.16 -1.12
C ALA A 207 -5.29 12.28 -0.07
N SER A 208 -5.54 11.93 1.19
CA SER A 208 -5.52 12.87 2.32
C SER A 208 -4.09 13.27 2.72
N TRP A 209 -3.26 13.60 1.74
CA TRP A 209 -1.90 14.05 1.98
C TRP A 209 -1.87 15.53 2.31
N TYR A 210 -0.83 15.94 3.02
CA TYR A 210 -0.54 17.37 3.12
C TYR A 210 -0.02 17.88 1.78
N TYR A 211 -0.75 18.83 1.21
CA TYR A 211 -0.35 19.55 0.00
C TYR A 211 0.04 20.98 0.36
N PRO A 212 1.23 21.45 -0.06
CA PRO A 212 1.60 22.85 0.11
C PRO A 212 0.65 23.75 -0.67
N ASN A 213 0.08 24.77 -0.01
CA ASN A 213 -0.86 25.69 -0.63
C ASN A 213 -0.23 26.41 -1.84
N GLY A 214 -0.91 26.33 -2.99
CA GLY A 214 -0.54 27.07 -4.19
C GLY A 214 0.76 26.64 -4.84
N TYR A 215 1.32 25.48 -4.49
CA TYR A 215 2.67 25.11 -4.86
C TYR A 215 2.72 23.86 -5.72
N PHE A 216 3.41 23.98 -6.87
CA PHE A 216 4.02 22.85 -7.57
C PHE A 216 5.54 23.01 -7.43
N GLY A 217 6.19 22.05 -6.81
CA GLY A 217 7.63 22.11 -6.59
C GLY A 217 8.24 20.76 -6.35
N PHE A 218 9.49 20.76 -5.96
CA PHE A 218 10.23 19.53 -5.72
C PHE A 218 10.84 19.55 -4.33
N GLY A 219 10.92 18.38 -3.72
CA GLY A 219 11.68 18.17 -2.50
C GLY A 219 13.18 18.27 -2.72
N VAL A 220 13.93 18.04 -1.64
CA VAL A 220 15.39 17.94 -1.70
C VAL A 220 15.77 16.78 -2.62
N GLY A 221 16.76 16.99 -3.48
CA GLY A 221 17.28 15.96 -4.36
C GLY A 221 17.90 14.82 -3.57
N ILE A 222 17.52 13.59 -3.92
CA ILE A 222 17.97 12.35 -3.30
C ILE A 222 19.08 11.75 -4.18
N PRO A 223 20.34 11.75 -3.74
CA PRO A 223 21.45 11.21 -4.53
C PRO A 223 21.41 9.68 -4.49
N MET A 224 21.08 9.05 -5.62
CA MET A 224 20.88 7.60 -5.70
C MET A 224 22.18 6.81 -5.46
N GLY A 225 23.31 7.38 -5.83
CA GLY A 225 24.63 6.79 -5.54
C GLY A 225 24.92 6.61 -4.05
N LEU A 226 24.29 7.42 -3.18
CA LEU A 226 24.41 7.27 -1.73
C LEU A 226 23.80 5.94 -1.24
N TYR A 227 22.73 5.48 -1.89
CA TYR A 227 21.97 4.28 -1.53
C TYR A 227 22.45 3.04 -2.27
N PHE A 228 22.87 3.19 -3.52
CA PHE A 228 23.21 2.09 -4.43
C PHE A 228 24.70 2.03 -4.80
N GLY A 229 25.50 2.95 -4.24
CA GLY A 229 26.95 2.98 -4.42
C GLY A 229 27.39 3.38 -5.83
N GLY A 230 28.68 3.24 -6.10
CA GLY A 230 29.30 3.57 -7.41
C GLY A 230 28.81 2.73 -8.59
N GLY A 231 28.06 1.66 -8.33
CA GLY A 231 27.42 0.83 -9.36
C GLY A 231 26.07 1.37 -9.87
N TRP A 232 25.62 2.52 -9.36
CA TRP A 232 24.41 3.15 -9.86
C TRP A 232 24.58 3.62 -11.31
N GLY A 233 23.86 2.95 -12.22
CA GLY A 233 23.94 3.20 -13.68
C GLY A 233 22.94 4.20 -14.22
N GLY A 234 22.22 4.92 -13.35
CA GLY A 234 21.18 5.85 -13.76
C GLY A 234 19.79 5.19 -13.91
N TRP A 235 18.79 6.00 -14.26
CA TRP A 235 17.37 5.62 -14.25
C TRP A 235 16.99 4.55 -15.28
N GLY A 236 17.74 4.42 -16.37
CA GLY A 236 17.57 3.32 -17.33
C GLY A 236 17.82 1.95 -16.73
N GLY A 237 18.55 1.88 -15.62
CA GLY A 237 18.82 0.68 -14.85
C GLY A 237 17.89 0.44 -13.67
N TRP A 238 16.89 1.30 -13.42
CA TRP A 238 15.97 1.17 -12.30
C TRP A 238 15.16 -0.13 -12.32
N GLY A 239 14.69 -0.53 -11.16
CA GLY A 239 14.00 -1.81 -10.96
C GLY A 239 12.64 -1.94 -11.63
N TRP A 240 11.95 -0.81 -11.85
CA TRP A 240 10.60 -0.80 -12.43
C TRP A 240 10.49 0.24 -13.54
N GLY A 241 9.66 -0.05 -14.54
CA GLY A 241 9.39 0.87 -15.63
C GLY A 241 8.13 0.50 -16.40
N PHE A 242 7.65 1.45 -17.17
CA PHE A 242 6.46 1.28 -18.01
C PHE A 242 6.80 0.75 -19.40
N GLY A 243 5.94 -0.16 -19.89
CA GLY A 243 5.68 -0.39 -21.31
C GLY A 243 4.30 0.20 -21.60
N TRP A 244 4.24 1.49 -21.88
CA TRP A 244 2.98 2.23 -21.99
C TRP A 244 2.06 1.64 -23.05
N GLY A 245 2.58 1.40 -24.26
CA GLY A 245 1.78 0.86 -25.36
C GLY A 245 1.30 -0.57 -25.17
N GLY A 246 1.97 -1.33 -24.28
CA GLY A 246 1.59 -2.70 -23.92
C GLY A 246 0.83 -2.77 -22.59
N HIS A 247 0.49 -1.65 -21.97
CA HIS A 247 -0.17 -1.56 -20.65
C HIS A 247 0.48 -2.48 -19.60
N SER A 248 1.81 -2.49 -19.56
CA SER A 248 2.58 -3.37 -18.70
C SER A 248 3.60 -2.61 -17.85
N ILE A 249 3.88 -3.13 -16.67
CA ILE A 249 5.08 -2.75 -15.91
C ILE A 249 6.09 -3.87 -16.08
N PHE A 250 7.33 -3.51 -16.35
CA PHE A 250 8.43 -4.47 -16.35
C PHE A 250 9.27 -4.32 -15.09
N VAL A 251 9.86 -5.44 -14.68
CA VAL A 251 10.86 -5.52 -13.62
C VAL A 251 12.23 -5.73 -14.24
N ASN A 252 13.20 -4.93 -13.83
CA ASN A 252 14.58 -5.10 -14.19
C ASN A 252 15.25 -6.09 -13.24
N ASN A 253 15.33 -7.35 -13.65
CA ASN A 253 15.91 -8.41 -12.83
C ASN A 253 17.39 -8.16 -12.52
N SER A 254 18.13 -7.52 -13.43
CA SER A 254 19.53 -7.15 -13.18
C SER A 254 19.67 -6.18 -12.02
N PHE A 255 18.73 -5.24 -11.85
CA PHE A 255 18.67 -4.34 -10.68
C PHE A 255 18.38 -5.15 -9.41
N ILE A 256 17.34 -5.99 -9.44
CA ILE A 256 16.94 -6.82 -8.30
C ILE A 256 18.10 -7.68 -7.81
N HIS A 257 18.81 -8.36 -8.75
CA HIS A 257 19.97 -9.20 -8.40
C HIS A 257 21.17 -8.38 -7.93
N ARG A 258 21.48 -7.28 -8.61
CA ARG A 258 22.63 -6.43 -8.25
C ARG A 258 22.56 -5.93 -6.82
N TYR A 259 21.37 -5.54 -6.41
CA TYR A 259 21.12 -4.97 -5.07
C TYR A 259 20.50 -5.99 -4.12
N ASN A 260 20.59 -7.29 -4.43
CA ASN A 260 20.17 -8.39 -3.58
C ASN A 260 18.79 -8.21 -2.93
N PHE A 261 17.84 -7.62 -3.66
CA PHE A 261 16.46 -7.53 -3.21
C PHE A 261 15.78 -8.91 -3.29
N ASN A 262 14.98 -9.22 -2.27
CA ASN A 262 14.32 -10.52 -2.16
C ASN A 262 13.28 -10.71 -3.27
N SER A 263 13.63 -11.45 -4.32
CA SER A 263 12.69 -11.84 -5.35
C SER A 263 12.39 -13.32 -5.21
N ARG A 264 11.21 -13.65 -4.69
CA ARG A 264 10.72 -15.01 -4.67
C ARG A 264 10.24 -15.38 -6.07
N GLY A 265 11.10 -16.00 -6.87
CA GLY A 265 10.73 -16.53 -8.18
C GLY A 265 11.44 -15.94 -9.38
N SER A 266 12.15 -14.82 -9.26
CA SER A 266 12.93 -14.24 -10.37
C SER A 266 14.42 -14.60 -10.32
N ALA A 267 14.84 -15.49 -9.45
CA ALA A 267 16.25 -15.87 -9.25
C ALA A 267 16.97 -16.43 -10.50
N SER A 268 16.23 -16.78 -11.54
CA SER A 268 16.79 -17.33 -12.80
C SER A 268 16.57 -16.42 -14.01
N LEU A 269 15.90 -15.27 -13.85
CA LEU A 269 15.62 -14.38 -14.98
C LEU A 269 16.70 -13.31 -15.10
N SER A 270 17.32 -13.21 -16.26
CA SER A 270 18.19 -12.09 -16.65
C SER A 270 17.38 -11.06 -17.45
N GLY A 271 17.81 -9.80 -17.42
CA GLY A 271 17.19 -8.74 -18.19
C GLY A 271 15.88 -8.21 -17.59
N ARG A 272 14.89 -7.90 -18.45
CA ARG A 272 13.58 -7.36 -18.06
C ARG A 272 12.50 -8.42 -18.21
N SER A 273 11.60 -8.52 -17.25
CA SER A 273 10.40 -9.36 -17.30
C SER A 273 9.15 -8.55 -17.02
N ALA A 274 8.01 -9.01 -17.52
CA ALA A 274 6.74 -8.42 -17.11
C ALA A 274 6.54 -8.63 -15.61
N TRP A 275 6.08 -7.57 -14.93
CA TRP A 275 5.72 -7.69 -13.52
C TRP A 275 4.50 -8.60 -13.34
N ALA A 276 4.54 -9.43 -12.32
CA ALA A 276 3.43 -10.26 -11.91
C ALA A 276 3.24 -10.12 -10.40
N HIS A 277 1.98 -9.96 -9.97
CA HIS A 277 1.64 -9.85 -8.56
C HIS A 277 1.96 -11.13 -7.78
N ASP A 278 2.76 -11.02 -6.72
CA ASP A 278 2.98 -12.13 -5.77
C ASP A 278 2.03 -12.00 -4.57
N ALA A 279 0.98 -12.80 -4.58
CA ALA A 279 -0.03 -12.79 -3.54
C ALA A 279 0.49 -13.19 -2.15
N SER A 280 1.69 -13.80 -2.06
CA SER A 280 2.31 -14.14 -0.76
C SER A 280 2.78 -12.91 0.03
N HIS A 281 3.04 -11.79 -0.68
CA HIS A 281 3.42 -10.51 -0.09
C HIS A 281 2.21 -9.64 0.30
N ARG A 282 0.99 -10.07 -0.02
CA ARG A 282 -0.22 -9.34 0.39
C ARG A 282 -0.62 -9.61 1.84
N ASP A 283 -0.03 -10.63 2.48
CA ASP A 283 -0.15 -10.93 3.92
C ASP A 283 -1.59 -10.98 4.46
N GLY A 284 -2.50 -11.54 3.66
CA GLY A 284 -3.91 -11.72 4.04
C GLY A 284 -4.80 -10.48 3.86
N VAL A 285 -4.28 -9.35 3.39
CA VAL A 285 -5.12 -8.19 3.05
C VAL A 285 -6.12 -8.58 1.95
N PRO A 286 -7.43 -8.39 2.15
CA PRO A 286 -8.43 -8.78 1.18
C PRO A 286 -8.26 -8.08 -0.16
N TYR A 287 -8.58 -8.78 -1.25
CA TYR A 287 -8.76 -8.17 -2.57
C TYR A 287 -10.12 -7.47 -2.65
N SER A 288 -10.25 -6.50 -3.53
CA SER A 288 -11.47 -5.73 -3.71
C SER A 288 -12.68 -6.59 -4.12
N ASN A 289 -12.44 -7.73 -4.78
CA ASN A 289 -13.53 -8.63 -5.19
C ASN A 289 -13.10 -10.10 -5.20
N ALA A 290 -14.10 -11.00 -5.25
CA ALA A 290 -13.90 -12.43 -5.24
C ALA A 290 -13.15 -12.94 -6.50
N ALA A 291 -13.33 -12.30 -7.65
CA ALA A 291 -12.67 -12.70 -8.90
C ALA A 291 -11.14 -12.50 -8.79
N LEU A 292 -10.70 -11.35 -8.29
CA LEU A 292 -9.29 -11.08 -8.00
C LEU A 292 -8.74 -12.04 -6.94
N ALA A 293 -9.50 -12.24 -5.84
CA ALA A 293 -9.12 -13.18 -4.80
C ALA A 293 -8.90 -14.59 -5.36
N ASN A 294 -9.78 -15.05 -6.24
CA ASN A 294 -9.67 -16.37 -6.86
C ASN A 294 -8.50 -16.46 -7.86
N ARG A 295 -8.28 -15.39 -8.65
CA ARG A 295 -7.15 -15.29 -9.59
C ARG A 295 -5.81 -15.50 -8.86
N TYR A 296 -5.61 -14.85 -7.73
CA TYR A 296 -4.34 -14.84 -7.01
C TYR A 296 -4.21 -15.95 -5.95
N ARG A 297 -5.33 -16.50 -5.40
CA ARG A 297 -5.31 -17.69 -4.52
C ARG A 297 -4.82 -18.95 -5.24
N GLY A 298 -5.12 -19.08 -6.51
CA GLY A 298 -4.62 -20.17 -7.35
C GLY A 298 -3.08 -20.17 -7.41
N ASN A 299 -2.49 -19.00 -7.61
CA ASN A 299 -1.04 -18.81 -7.69
C ASN A 299 -0.33 -19.15 -6.36
N VAL A 300 -0.91 -18.79 -5.21
CA VAL A 300 -0.35 -19.16 -3.89
C VAL A 300 -0.32 -20.67 -3.69
N ARG A 301 -1.39 -21.37 -4.04
CA ARG A 301 -1.43 -22.84 -3.94
C ARG A 301 -0.42 -23.51 -4.85
N GLN A 302 -0.30 -23.04 -6.08
CA GLN A 302 0.66 -23.56 -7.04
C GLN A 302 2.11 -23.30 -6.59
N ASN A 303 2.43 -22.12 -6.10
CA ASN A 303 3.74 -21.77 -5.54
C ASN A 303 4.09 -22.60 -4.29
N LEU A 304 3.14 -22.87 -3.41
CA LEU A 304 3.34 -23.72 -2.24
C LEU A 304 3.57 -25.19 -2.65
N GLN A 305 2.87 -25.69 -3.67
CA GLN A 305 3.07 -27.06 -4.19
C GLN A 305 4.43 -27.20 -4.87
N THR A 306 4.87 -26.22 -5.65
CA THR A 306 6.18 -26.22 -6.32
C THR A 306 7.32 -26.16 -5.29
N ARG A 307 7.15 -25.42 -4.20
CA ARG A 307 8.11 -25.36 -3.08
C ARG A 307 8.18 -26.68 -2.31
N GLY A 308 7.02 -27.31 -2.07
CA GLY A 308 6.97 -28.63 -1.42
C GLY A 308 7.69 -29.70 -2.22
N SER A 309 7.55 -29.68 -3.55
CA SER A 309 8.23 -30.62 -4.44
C SER A 309 9.74 -30.33 -4.59
N ALA A 310 10.16 -29.06 -4.65
CA ALA A 310 11.57 -28.68 -4.70
C ALA A 310 12.34 -29.05 -3.41
N GLY A 311 11.70 -28.85 -2.24
CA GLY A 311 12.26 -29.28 -0.94
C GLY A 311 12.39 -30.80 -0.84
N GLN A 312 11.44 -31.56 -1.40
CA GLN A 312 11.52 -33.02 -1.44
C GLN A 312 12.58 -33.54 -2.41
N THR A 313 12.84 -32.83 -3.52
CA THR A 313 13.87 -33.20 -4.50
C THR A 313 15.27 -32.95 -3.94
N GLN A 314 15.49 -31.84 -3.22
CA GLN A 314 16.76 -31.58 -2.52
C GLN A 314 17.01 -32.57 -1.38
N ALA A 315 15.99 -32.92 -0.60
CA ALA A 315 16.12 -33.92 0.46
C ALA A 315 16.41 -35.33 -0.12
N ARG A 316 15.87 -35.67 -1.27
CA ARG A 316 16.19 -36.94 -1.97
C ARG A 316 17.57 -36.91 -2.61
N GLY A 317 18.03 -35.79 -3.16
CA GLY A 317 19.37 -35.62 -3.72
C GLY A 317 20.45 -35.70 -2.63
N ALA A 318 20.23 -35.14 -1.46
CA ALA A 318 21.14 -35.23 -0.31
C ALA A 318 21.18 -36.65 0.31
N ALA A 319 20.07 -37.39 0.21
CA ALA A 319 20.02 -38.79 0.68
C ALA A 319 20.72 -39.78 -0.29
N GLN A 320 20.83 -39.44 -1.57
CA GLN A 320 21.51 -40.28 -2.57
C GLN A 320 23.04 -40.04 -2.65
N SER A 321 23.54 -38.85 -2.25
CA SER A 321 24.97 -38.56 -2.24
C SER A 321 25.70 -38.93 -0.95
N GLY A 322 24.99 -39.38 0.08
CA GLY A 322 25.54 -39.80 1.37
C GLY A 322 25.67 -41.33 1.58
N GLY A 323 25.39 -42.10 0.55
CA GLY A 323 25.23 -43.55 0.67
C GLY A 323 26.44 -44.44 0.34
N GLU A 324 27.67 -44.00 0.64
CA GLU A 324 28.84 -44.93 0.67
C GLU A 324 29.77 -44.56 1.82
N ARG A 325 29.58 -45.23 2.92
CA ARG A 325 30.46 -45.66 4.00
C ARG A 325 29.82 -45.52 5.37
N MET A 326 29.15 -46.57 5.82
CA MET A 326 29.29 -47.06 7.20
C MET A 326 28.50 -48.34 7.39
N GLY A 327 29.19 -49.27 8.03
CA GLY A 327 28.86 -50.66 8.20
C GLY A 327 27.51 -50.93 8.87
N ASN A 328 27.07 -52.09 8.53
CA ASN A 328 25.99 -52.93 9.02
C ASN A 328 25.56 -52.64 10.47
N ARG A 329 24.55 -51.78 10.69
CA ARG A 329 23.72 -51.76 11.87
C ARG A 329 22.26 -51.64 11.41
N GLN A 330 21.55 -52.74 11.59
CA GLN A 330 20.07 -52.74 11.44
C GLN A 330 19.48 -51.85 12.54
N ILE A 331 18.91 -50.74 12.11
CA ILE A 331 18.08 -49.87 12.97
C ILE A 331 16.62 -50.19 12.63
N ALA A 332 15.91 -50.71 13.66
CA ALA A 332 14.47 -50.93 13.56
C ALA A 332 13.69 -49.65 13.16
N PRO A 333 12.58 -49.76 12.42
CA PRO A 333 11.82 -48.60 12.04
C PRO A 333 11.18 -47.96 13.26
N SER A 334 11.70 -46.80 13.66
CA SER A 334 11.11 -45.97 14.68
C SER A 334 9.79 -45.38 14.20
N ALA A 335 8.83 -45.39 15.12
CA ALA A 335 7.45 -44.97 15.00
C ALA A 335 7.25 -43.65 14.26
N ARG A 336 6.14 -43.60 13.49
CA ARG A 336 5.56 -42.41 12.85
C ARG A 336 5.67 -41.20 13.74
N VAL A 337 6.47 -40.21 13.31
CA VAL A 337 6.41 -38.86 13.84
C VAL A 337 5.07 -38.27 13.40
N GLN A 338 4.10 -38.22 14.31
CA GLN A 338 2.88 -37.46 14.13
C GLN A 338 3.27 -35.99 14.06
N ASN A 339 2.98 -35.35 12.93
CA ASN A 339 3.06 -33.91 12.75
C ASN A 339 2.15 -33.23 13.79
N ARG A 340 2.72 -32.78 14.89
CA ARG A 340 2.06 -31.88 15.84
C ARG A 340 2.18 -30.46 15.28
N SER A 341 1.28 -30.08 14.36
CA SER A 341 1.04 -28.67 14.09
C SER A 341 0.26 -28.10 15.29
N ALA A 342 0.56 -26.86 15.70
CA ALA A 342 -0.14 -26.16 16.78
C ALA A 342 -1.66 -26.03 16.54
N PHE A 343 -2.13 -26.36 15.34
CA PHE A 343 -3.54 -26.33 14.93
C PHE A 343 -4.14 -27.74 14.68
N GLY A 344 -3.42 -28.81 14.98
CA GLY A 344 -3.90 -30.19 14.76
C GLY A 344 -5.08 -30.62 15.63
N GLY A 345 -5.48 -29.84 16.65
CA GLY A 345 -6.54 -30.14 17.59
C GLY A 345 -7.91 -29.54 17.26
N VAL A 346 -8.05 -28.76 16.18
CA VAL A 346 -9.30 -27.99 15.91
C VAL A 346 -10.39 -28.83 15.21
N ARG A 347 -10.15 -30.12 14.93
CA ARG A 347 -11.14 -30.98 14.28
C ARG A 347 -12.23 -31.57 15.22
N GLU A 348 -12.06 -31.42 16.53
CA GLU A 348 -13.08 -31.84 17.50
C GLU A 348 -13.56 -30.65 18.32
N GLY A 349 -14.64 -29.99 17.87
CA GLY A 349 -15.24 -28.84 18.54
C GLY A 349 -15.70 -29.07 19.98
N LYS A 350 -15.67 -30.32 20.48
CA LYS A 350 -15.90 -30.66 21.89
C LYS A 350 -14.66 -30.39 22.76
N ALA A 351 -13.45 -30.65 22.29
CA ALA A 351 -12.22 -30.42 23.06
C ALA A 351 -11.95 -28.92 23.27
N ALA A 352 -12.25 -28.08 22.29
CA ALA A 352 -12.07 -26.62 22.40
C ALA A 352 -12.99 -25.97 23.45
N ARG A 353 -14.21 -26.51 23.63
CA ARG A 353 -15.16 -26.04 24.67
C ARG A 353 -14.67 -26.41 26.07
N THR A 354 -14.14 -27.61 26.27
CA THR A 354 -13.62 -28.06 27.57
C THR A 354 -12.42 -27.18 28.04
N TYR A 355 -11.56 -26.76 27.15
CA TYR A 355 -10.45 -25.86 27.51
C TYR A 355 -10.92 -24.42 27.78
N SER A 356 -11.96 -23.96 27.11
CA SER A 356 -12.58 -22.66 27.38
C SER A 356 -13.25 -22.63 28.75
N ASP A 357 -13.99 -23.70 29.11
CA ASP A 357 -14.70 -23.80 30.39
C ASP A 357 -13.70 -23.88 31.59
N HIS A 358 -12.55 -24.54 31.43
CA HIS A 358 -11.49 -24.53 32.43
C HIS A 358 -10.80 -23.17 32.57
N GLY A 359 -10.75 -22.33 31.51
CA GLY A 359 -10.26 -20.96 31.57
C GLY A 359 -11.18 -20.05 32.37
N TYR A 360 -12.49 -20.15 32.13
CA TYR A 360 -13.50 -19.33 32.83
C TYR A 360 -13.67 -19.71 34.31
N SER A 361 -13.56 -20.99 34.71
CA SER A 361 -13.63 -21.42 36.08
C SER A 361 -12.47 -20.91 36.94
N ARG A 362 -11.26 -20.74 36.36
CA ARG A 362 -10.11 -20.13 37.07
C ARG A 362 -10.24 -18.62 37.25
N LEU A 363 -10.91 -17.92 36.35
CA LEU A 363 -11.20 -16.48 36.50
C LEU A 363 -12.31 -16.21 37.53
N GLY A 364 -13.27 -17.14 37.71
CA GLY A 364 -14.32 -17.07 38.73
C GLY A 364 -13.78 -17.29 40.15
N ALA A 365 -12.80 -18.18 40.32
CA ALA A 365 -12.19 -18.47 41.62
C ALA A 365 -11.26 -17.34 42.13
N ALA A 366 -10.72 -16.50 41.23
CA ALA A 366 -9.90 -15.36 41.61
C ALA A 366 -10.71 -14.14 42.08
N ARG A 367 -12.05 -14.13 41.89
CA ARG A 367 -12.95 -13.02 42.32
C ARG A 367 -13.69 -13.26 43.64
N SER A 368 -13.66 -14.47 44.22
CA SER A 368 -14.37 -14.80 45.46
C SER A 368 -13.49 -14.88 46.71
N GLY A 369 -12.19 -14.53 46.64
CA GLY A 369 -11.25 -14.62 47.74
C GLY A 369 -10.74 -13.26 48.23
N GLY A 370 -11.62 -12.28 48.45
CA GLY A 370 -11.26 -10.97 48.97
C GLY A 370 -12.23 -10.48 50.02
N GLY A 371 -12.10 -10.96 51.26
CA GLY A 371 -12.84 -10.43 52.39
C GLY A 371 -12.38 -11.04 53.71
N GLY A 372 -11.75 -10.24 54.57
CA GLY A 372 -11.62 -10.61 55.99
C GLY A 372 -10.28 -10.30 56.66
N ALA A 373 -10.16 -9.08 57.13
CA ALA A 373 -9.82 -8.66 58.50
C ALA A 373 -8.48 -9.01 59.15
N SER A 374 -7.72 -7.96 59.36
CA SER A 374 -7.29 -7.39 60.65
C SER A 374 -6.14 -8.04 61.48
N ARG A 375 -5.30 -7.13 61.85
CA ARG A 375 -4.49 -7.01 63.10
C ARG A 375 -3.17 -7.74 63.21
N GLY A 376 -2.13 -6.91 63.32
CA GLY A 376 -1.35 -6.92 64.56
C GLY A 376 0.14 -6.97 64.39
N GLY A 377 0.80 -5.86 64.73
CA GLY A 377 1.95 -5.89 65.63
C GLY A 377 3.34 -5.99 65.06
N GLY A 378 4.04 -4.87 65.09
CA GLY A 378 5.22 -4.75 65.92
C GLY A 378 6.57 -5.02 65.31
N GLY A 379 7.39 -3.97 65.24
CA GLY A 379 8.69 -4.00 65.86
C GLY A 379 9.93 -4.18 64.99
N GLY A 380 10.78 -3.16 65.00
CA GLY A 380 12.22 -3.34 65.08
C GLY A 380 13.04 -2.90 63.86
N MET A 381 13.43 -1.68 63.82
CA MET A 381 14.70 -1.01 64.17
C MET A 381 16.00 -1.73 63.74
N ARG A 382 16.82 -0.85 63.14
CA ARG A 382 18.30 -0.79 63.04
C ARG A 382 18.82 -1.14 61.65
N GLY A 383 19.60 -0.30 60.98
CA GLY A 383 20.55 0.72 61.46
C GLY A 383 21.89 0.44 60.82
N GLY A 384 22.52 1.46 60.29
CA GLY A 384 23.94 1.48 59.95
C GLY A 384 24.20 1.38 58.43
N GLY A 385 24.82 2.27 57.77
CA GLY A 385 25.79 3.29 58.16
C GLY A 385 27.05 3.14 57.34
N GLY A 386 27.45 4.25 56.71
CA GLY A 386 28.86 4.50 56.38
C GLY A 386 29.35 4.02 55.02
N GLY A 387 29.94 4.79 54.22
CA GLY A 387 30.86 5.85 54.26
C GLY A 387 31.51 5.96 52.89
N MET A 388 31.50 7.09 52.32
CA MET A 388 32.59 8.05 52.12
C MET A 388 33.89 7.55 51.48
N ARG A 389 34.28 8.34 50.51
CA ARG A 389 35.58 8.74 49.95
C ARG A 389 35.83 8.18 48.56
N GLY A 390 36.17 8.93 47.57
CA GLY A 390 36.86 10.24 47.56
C GLY A 390 38.08 10.13 46.66
N GLY A 391 38.30 11.13 45.83
CA GLY A 391 39.56 11.40 45.15
C GLY A 391 39.55 10.96 43.66
N GLY A 392 39.78 11.74 42.69
CA GLY A 392 40.55 12.98 42.60
C GLY A 392 41.61 12.84 41.54
N GLY A 393 41.65 13.80 40.63
CA GLY A 393 42.88 14.20 39.99
C GLY A 393 43.08 13.78 38.53
N GLY A 394 42.95 14.69 37.58
CA GLY A 394 44.06 15.43 36.96
C GLY A 394 44.50 14.74 35.69
N GLY A 395 44.47 15.29 34.49
CA GLY A 395 45.06 16.51 34.04
C GLY A 395 46.02 16.22 32.89
N HIS A 396 45.95 17.10 31.87
CA HIS A 396 46.95 17.29 30.80
C HIS A 396 47.07 16.23 29.71
N ARG A 397 46.88 16.55 28.48
CA ARG A 397 47.28 17.60 27.54
C ARG A 397 46.38 17.53 26.29
#